data_5f4fb6939dfae22277ecc3f1b9c8ef57
#
_entry.id   5f4fb6939dfae22277ecc3f1b9c8ef57
#
_cell.length_a   1.000
_cell.length_b   1.000
_cell.length_c   1.000
_cell.angle_alpha   90.00
_cell.angle_beta   90.00
_cell.angle_gamma   90.00
#
_symmetry.space_group_name_H-M   'P 1'
#
loop_
_entity.id
_entity.type
_entity.pdbx_description
1 polymer ?
#
loop_
_entity_poly.entity_id
_entity_poly.type
_entity_poly.pdbx_seq_one_letter_code
_entity_poly.pdbx_strand_id
1 'polypeptide(L)'
;MSEGFYRALAVYALAVSLLAGAACGLRRTEAGRDAESNMRTEQKVSEKASATQTITPVTYVAFGDSTGVGVGARGGGYVARLFERIERVRAGSSVKNFCVSGAETADVLRGQLTRLDGARPTLITLGIGINDVSHGVAPEQFARNYEEIVTRLKSRTDAPIVVTNIPDISTAPRVPVFLHDQVQARIRVFNERLAEIAERHELLLVDTYDMSREVIAAHPEFFSPDGFHPSDEGYEYWAKMMWPTVKEAIGEE
;
A
#
# COMPACT_ATOMS: atom_id res chain seq x y z
N MET A 1 43.77 15.67 13.92
CA MET A 1 44.53 14.70 14.76
C MET A 1 43.67 13.48 14.83
N SER A 2 43.95 12.62 14.15
CA SER A 2 44.79 11.40 13.91
C SER A 2 43.90 10.18 13.93
N GLU A 3 43.72 9.53 12.75
CA GLU A 3 44.48 8.34 12.32
C GLU A 3 44.34 7.18 13.29
N GLY A 4 43.87 6.09 12.86
CA GLY A 4 44.35 4.93 12.16
C GLY A 4 43.78 3.71 12.87
N PHE A 5 43.61 2.57 12.33
CA PHE A 5 44.59 1.67 11.72
C PHE A 5 43.88 0.47 11.04
N TYR A 6 44.37 0.15 9.87
CA TYR A 6 44.18 -1.09 9.13
C TYR A 6 45.01 -2.25 9.69
N ARG A 7 44.70 -3.48 9.24
CA ARG A 7 45.44 -4.75 9.17
C ARG A 7 44.95 -5.83 10.14
N ALA A 8 44.94 -7.14 9.80
CA ALA A 8 45.72 -7.89 8.83
C ALA A 8 45.02 -9.21 8.43
N LEU A 9 45.31 -9.62 7.22
CA LEU A 9 45.26 -11.00 6.69
C LEU A 9 46.13 -11.97 7.47
N ALA A 10 45.77 -13.25 7.53
CA ALA A 10 46.71 -14.36 7.57
C ALA A 10 46.16 -15.61 6.90
N VAL A 11 46.82 -16.00 5.85
CA VAL A 11 46.82 -17.23 5.08
C VAL A 11 47.54 -18.32 5.86
N TYR A 12 47.09 -19.55 5.84
CA TYR A 12 47.96 -20.73 5.95
C TYR A 12 47.46 -21.88 5.08
N ALA A 13 48.40 -22.37 4.29
CA ALA A 13 48.28 -23.47 3.35
C ALA A 13 49.02 -24.74 3.86
N LEU A 14 48.66 -25.84 3.24
CA LEU A 14 49.37 -27.11 3.05
C LEU A 14 49.66 -28.04 4.23
N ALA A 15 49.23 -29.27 4.10
CA ALA A 15 50.09 -30.44 4.13
C ALA A 15 49.45 -31.66 3.40
N VAL A 16 50.22 -32.18 2.46
CA VAL A 16 49.99 -33.40 1.66
C VAL A 16 50.45 -34.61 2.47
N SER A 17 49.72 -35.72 2.39
CA SER A 17 50.30 -37.03 2.65
C SER A 17 49.63 -38.07 1.76
N LEU A 18 50.40 -38.59 0.84
CA LEU A 18 50.19 -39.83 0.05
C LEU A 18 50.29 -41.08 0.93
N LEU A 19 49.38 -42.01 0.73
CA LEU A 19 49.70 -43.45 0.86
C LEU A 19 48.81 -44.24 -0.11
N ALA A 20 49.52 -45.03 -0.95
CA ALA A 20 48.95 -45.90 -1.95
C ALA A 20 48.49 -47.25 -1.32
N GLY A 21 47.43 -47.78 -1.83
CA GLY A 21 46.98 -49.16 -1.55
C GLY A 21 46.13 -49.67 -2.70
N ALA A 22 46.61 -50.70 -3.36
CA ALA A 22 46.15 -51.21 -4.65
C ALA A 22 44.87 -52.07 -4.59
N ALA A 23 44.10 -51.96 -5.69
CA ALA A 23 43.39 -52.95 -6.48
C ALA A 23 42.30 -53.82 -5.84
N CYS A 24 41.08 -53.64 -6.30
CA CYS A 24 40.36 -54.70 -7.01
C CYS A 24 39.19 -54.06 -7.81
N GLY A 25 39.16 -54.34 -9.10
CA GLY A 25 38.22 -53.73 -10.04
C GLY A 25 36.83 -54.33 -9.97
N LEU A 26 35.88 -53.44 -10.06
CA LEU A 26 34.54 -53.72 -10.61
C LEU A 26 34.19 -52.56 -11.49
N ARG A 27 34.22 -52.79 -12.81
CA ARG A 27 33.67 -51.86 -13.81
C ARG A 27 32.19 -51.70 -13.54
N ARG A 28 31.80 -50.63 -12.88
CA ARG A 28 30.43 -50.11 -12.99
C ARG A 28 30.31 -49.33 -14.28
N THR A 29 29.46 -49.80 -15.16
CA THR A 29 29.17 -49.20 -16.46
C THR A 29 28.68 -47.79 -16.28
N GLU A 30 29.20 -46.88 -17.14
CA GLU A 30 28.86 -45.45 -17.15
C GLU A 30 27.37 -45.14 -17.30
N ALA A 31 26.59 -46.09 -17.86
CA ALA A 31 25.14 -45.98 -18.02
C ALA A 31 24.33 -45.84 -16.70
N GLY A 32 24.89 -46.22 -15.55
CA GLY A 32 24.21 -46.07 -14.24
C GLY A 32 24.35 -44.68 -13.59
N ARG A 33 25.35 -43.90 -13.96
CA ARG A 33 25.58 -42.54 -13.40
C ARG A 33 24.73 -41.49 -14.09
N ASP A 34 24.49 -41.66 -15.38
CA ASP A 34 23.68 -40.69 -16.16
C ASP A 34 22.20 -40.81 -15.84
N ALA A 35 21.73 -42.05 -15.49
CA ALA A 35 20.33 -42.24 -15.06
C ALA A 35 20.03 -41.66 -13.65
N GLU A 36 20.97 -41.78 -12.70
CA GLU A 36 20.81 -41.16 -11.36
C GLU A 36 20.94 -39.63 -11.39
N SER A 37 21.80 -39.10 -12.25
CA SER A 37 21.95 -37.65 -12.45
C SER A 37 20.71 -37.06 -13.06
N ASN A 38 20.14 -37.71 -14.09
CA ASN A 38 18.91 -37.22 -14.73
C ASN A 38 17.71 -37.31 -13.80
N MET A 39 17.53 -38.41 -13.03
CA MET A 39 16.43 -38.51 -12.06
C MET A 39 16.52 -37.45 -10.95
N ARG A 40 17.72 -37.11 -10.47
CA ARG A 40 17.90 -36.05 -9.49
C ARG A 40 17.66 -34.63 -10.07
N THR A 41 17.94 -34.45 -11.36
CA THR A 41 17.70 -33.19 -12.04
C THR A 41 16.20 -33.03 -12.33
N GLU A 42 15.52 -34.08 -12.75
CA GLU A 42 14.06 -34.07 -12.97
C GLU A 42 13.29 -33.93 -11.64
N GLN A 43 13.75 -34.54 -10.53
CA GLN A 43 13.15 -34.35 -9.22
C GLN A 43 13.34 -32.89 -8.70
N LYS A 44 14.51 -32.28 -8.88
CA LYS A 44 14.74 -30.88 -8.51
C LYS A 44 13.96 -29.89 -9.39
N VAL A 45 13.75 -30.19 -10.67
CA VAL A 45 12.92 -29.40 -11.57
C VAL A 45 11.44 -29.55 -11.20
N SER A 46 11.00 -30.77 -10.82
CA SER A 46 9.63 -31.03 -10.38
C SER A 46 9.33 -30.39 -9.00
N GLU A 47 10.28 -30.40 -8.07
CA GLU A 47 10.13 -29.70 -6.78
C GLU A 47 10.11 -28.17 -6.95
N LYS A 48 10.84 -27.62 -7.93
CA LYS A 48 10.85 -26.19 -8.20
C LYS A 48 9.60 -25.71 -8.96
N ALA A 49 8.91 -26.61 -9.67
CA ALA A 49 7.66 -26.32 -10.37
C ALA A 49 6.41 -26.48 -9.49
N SER A 50 6.52 -27.03 -8.29
CA SER A 50 5.39 -27.30 -7.38
C SER A 50 5.34 -26.39 -6.16
N ALA A 51 6.07 -25.29 -6.14
CA ALA A 51 5.75 -24.19 -5.24
C ALA A 51 4.57 -23.41 -5.85
N THR A 52 3.37 -23.99 -5.78
CA THR A 52 2.13 -23.22 -5.91
C THR A 52 2.19 -22.17 -4.81
N GLN A 53 2.54 -20.94 -5.14
CA GLN A 53 2.39 -19.80 -4.23
C GLN A 53 0.96 -19.86 -3.72
N THR A 54 0.80 -20.17 -2.45
CA THR A 54 -0.52 -20.17 -1.81
C THR A 54 -0.98 -18.72 -1.81
N ILE A 55 -1.82 -18.36 -2.78
CA ILE A 55 -2.40 -17.02 -2.90
C ILE A 55 -3.30 -16.83 -1.68
N THR A 56 -2.84 -16.06 -0.69
CA THR A 56 -3.63 -15.76 0.50
C THR A 56 -4.62 -14.64 0.17
N PRO A 57 -5.93 -14.85 0.32
CA PRO A 57 -6.93 -13.82 0.13
C PRO A 57 -6.73 -12.63 1.06
N VAL A 58 -7.09 -11.44 0.59
CA VAL A 58 -7.02 -10.19 1.34
C VAL A 58 -8.37 -9.87 1.97
N THR A 59 -8.38 -9.55 3.26
CA THR A 59 -9.51 -8.88 3.92
C THR A 59 -9.23 -7.38 3.93
N TYR A 60 -9.76 -6.69 2.93
CA TYR A 60 -9.58 -5.26 2.76
C TYR A 60 -10.62 -4.49 3.57
N VAL A 61 -10.18 -3.58 4.44
CA VAL A 61 -11.04 -2.66 5.22
C VAL A 61 -10.71 -1.23 4.86
N ALA A 62 -11.71 -0.44 4.52
CA ALA A 62 -11.54 0.96 4.17
C ALA A 62 -12.27 1.88 5.16
N PHE A 63 -11.58 2.93 5.57
CA PHE A 63 -12.11 4.04 6.36
C PHE A 63 -11.96 5.34 5.55
N GLY A 64 -12.92 6.25 5.68
CA GLY A 64 -12.85 7.51 4.94
C GLY A 64 -14.21 8.18 4.76
N ASP A 65 -14.30 8.93 3.69
CA ASP A 65 -15.42 9.80 3.38
C ASP A 65 -16.16 9.42 2.08
N SER A 66 -16.77 10.42 1.43
CA SER A 66 -17.52 10.26 0.18
C SER A 66 -16.69 9.68 -0.97
N THR A 67 -15.37 9.87 -0.96
CA THR A 67 -14.48 9.35 -2.01
C THR A 67 -14.32 7.84 -1.93
N GLY A 68 -14.32 7.28 -0.73
CA GLY A 68 -14.35 5.84 -0.52
C GLY A 68 -15.73 5.22 -0.79
N VAL A 69 -16.81 5.98 -0.55
CA VAL A 69 -18.19 5.58 -0.91
C VAL A 69 -18.38 5.57 -2.43
N GLY A 70 -17.81 6.54 -3.13
CA GLY A 70 -17.93 6.68 -4.58
C GLY A 70 -18.99 7.67 -5.02
N VAL A 71 -19.21 8.72 -4.21
CA VAL A 71 -20.08 9.83 -4.61
C VAL A 71 -19.57 10.46 -5.90
N GLY A 72 -20.45 10.70 -6.85
CA GLY A 72 -20.10 11.26 -8.16
C GLY A 72 -19.90 10.22 -9.28
N ALA A 73 -19.74 8.93 -8.95
CA ALA A 73 -19.53 7.86 -9.93
C ALA A 73 -20.56 6.74 -9.83
N ARG A 74 -20.71 5.98 -10.90
CA ARG A 74 -21.61 4.81 -10.97
C ARG A 74 -20.91 3.52 -10.57
N GLY A 75 -19.60 3.42 -10.90
CA GLY A 75 -18.76 2.25 -10.61
C GLY A 75 -18.19 2.23 -9.19
N GLY A 76 -18.67 3.08 -8.29
CA GLY A 76 -18.15 3.21 -6.93
C GLY A 76 -16.88 4.07 -6.85
N GLY A 77 -16.38 4.29 -5.62
CA GLY A 77 -15.19 5.08 -5.33
C GLY A 77 -13.88 4.30 -5.51
N TYR A 78 -12.79 4.92 -5.05
CA TYR A 78 -11.48 4.29 -5.12
C TYR A 78 -11.44 2.91 -4.43
N VAL A 79 -12.22 2.73 -3.36
CA VAL A 79 -12.30 1.47 -2.60
C VAL A 79 -12.81 0.32 -3.46
N ALA A 80 -13.89 0.52 -4.21
CA ALA A 80 -14.44 -0.50 -5.09
C ALA A 80 -13.44 -0.89 -6.20
N ARG A 81 -12.79 0.10 -6.81
CA ARG A 81 -11.81 -0.08 -7.89
C ARG A 81 -10.51 -0.74 -7.42
N LEU A 82 -10.05 -0.41 -6.22
CA LEU A 82 -8.93 -1.11 -5.59
C LEU A 82 -9.29 -2.56 -5.28
N PHE A 83 -10.51 -2.80 -4.78
CA PHE A 83 -10.96 -4.15 -4.50
C PHE A 83 -11.02 -5.03 -5.76
N GLU A 84 -11.51 -4.50 -6.89
CA GLU A 84 -11.47 -5.20 -8.16
C GLU A 84 -10.04 -5.57 -8.60
N ARG A 85 -9.06 -4.72 -8.35
CA ARG A 85 -7.64 -4.99 -8.63
C ARG A 85 -7.08 -6.05 -7.69
N ILE A 86 -7.40 -5.96 -6.40
CA ILE A 86 -7.00 -6.94 -5.39
C ILE A 86 -7.59 -8.32 -5.74
N GLU A 87 -8.87 -8.41 -6.07
CA GLU A 87 -9.53 -9.68 -6.40
C GLU A 87 -8.93 -10.36 -7.64
N ARG A 88 -8.44 -9.57 -8.61
CA ARG A 88 -7.74 -10.14 -9.79
C ARG A 88 -6.42 -10.82 -9.45
N VAL A 89 -5.70 -10.35 -8.44
CA VAL A 89 -4.39 -10.90 -8.05
C VAL A 89 -4.46 -11.79 -6.80
N ARG A 90 -5.50 -11.63 -5.98
CA ARG A 90 -5.76 -12.35 -4.72
C ARG A 90 -7.20 -12.85 -4.72
N ALA A 91 -7.50 -13.83 -5.56
CA ALA A 91 -8.85 -14.39 -5.68
C ALA A 91 -9.39 -14.92 -4.34
N GLY A 92 -10.69 -14.69 -4.08
CA GLY A 92 -11.34 -15.01 -2.82
C GLY A 92 -11.18 -13.94 -1.74
N SER A 93 -10.63 -12.75 -2.10
CA SER A 93 -10.55 -11.61 -1.20
C SER A 93 -11.93 -11.05 -0.83
N SER A 94 -11.98 -10.23 0.19
CA SER A 94 -13.22 -9.57 0.64
C SER A 94 -12.95 -8.11 0.99
N VAL A 95 -13.99 -7.27 0.85
CA VAL A 95 -13.92 -5.84 1.22
C VAL A 95 -14.99 -5.46 2.22
N LYS A 96 -14.62 -4.66 3.21
CA LYS A 96 -15.53 -3.97 4.13
C LYS A 96 -15.28 -2.47 4.01
N ASN A 97 -16.17 -1.80 3.31
CA ASN A 97 -16.11 -0.35 3.16
C ASN A 97 -16.87 0.32 4.30
N PHE A 98 -16.16 0.98 5.21
CA PHE A 98 -16.72 1.70 6.35
C PHE A 98 -16.79 3.22 6.13
N CYS A 99 -16.40 3.68 4.95
CA CYS A 99 -16.47 5.08 4.57
C CYS A 99 -17.89 5.65 4.69
N VAL A 100 -17.99 6.91 5.05
CA VAL A 100 -19.26 7.63 5.21
C VAL A 100 -19.17 8.98 4.50
N SER A 101 -20.11 9.27 3.61
CA SER A 101 -20.13 10.55 2.91
C SER A 101 -20.22 11.72 3.89
N GLY A 102 -19.39 12.76 3.68
CA GLY A 102 -19.32 13.94 4.54
C GLY A 102 -18.53 13.73 5.84
N ALA A 103 -17.97 12.54 6.09
CA ALA A 103 -17.23 12.28 7.32
C ALA A 103 -15.99 13.14 7.47
N GLU A 104 -15.77 13.64 8.67
CA GLU A 104 -14.54 14.23 9.17
C GLU A 104 -13.72 13.18 9.96
N THR A 105 -12.49 13.52 10.33
CA THR A 105 -11.66 12.68 11.20
C THR A 105 -12.37 12.34 12.52
N ALA A 106 -13.13 13.26 13.08
CA ALA A 106 -13.94 13.03 14.28
C ALA A 106 -15.02 11.95 14.09
N ASP A 107 -15.57 11.81 12.88
CA ASP A 107 -16.60 10.79 12.58
C ASP A 107 -15.99 9.40 12.43
N VAL A 108 -14.76 9.33 11.90
CA VAL A 108 -14.00 8.07 11.88
C VAL A 108 -13.82 7.56 13.31
N LEU A 109 -13.41 8.43 14.24
CA LEU A 109 -13.21 8.10 15.65
C LEU A 109 -14.50 7.64 16.35
N ARG A 110 -15.61 8.35 16.11
CA ARG A 110 -16.89 8.10 16.81
C ARG A 110 -17.66 6.92 16.25
N GLY A 111 -17.55 6.65 14.95
CA GLY A 111 -18.43 5.71 14.25
C GLY A 111 -17.73 4.61 13.48
N GLN A 112 -16.80 4.97 12.57
CA GLN A 112 -16.24 3.99 11.66
C GLN A 112 -15.33 2.98 12.37
N LEU A 113 -14.47 3.42 13.31
CA LEU A 113 -13.55 2.55 14.04
C LEU A 113 -14.27 1.50 14.91
N THR A 114 -15.49 1.76 15.36
CA THR A 114 -16.27 0.78 16.13
C THR A 114 -16.62 -0.46 15.30
N ARG A 115 -16.62 -0.32 13.97
CA ARG A 115 -16.95 -1.39 13.03
C ARG A 115 -15.75 -2.30 12.71
N LEU A 116 -14.56 -1.97 13.20
CA LEU A 116 -13.36 -2.78 13.01
C LEU A 116 -13.43 -4.11 13.75
N ASP A 117 -14.15 -4.16 14.89
CA ASP A 117 -14.25 -5.35 15.71
C ASP A 117 -14.82 -6.52 14.89
N GLY A 118 -14.08 -7.65 14.86
CA GLY A 118 -14.40 -8.83 14.06
C GLY A 118 -14.12 -8.71 12.55
N ALA A 119 -13.59 -7.59 12.06
CA ALA A 119 -13.26 -7.44 10.64
C ALA A 119 -12.00 -8.20 10.23
N ARG A 120 -11.00 -8.34 11.11
CA ARG A 120 -9.71 -9.02 10.88
C ARG A 120 -9.05 -8.59 9.56
N PRO A 121 -8.75 -7.30 9.39
CA PRO A 121 -8.14 -6.81 8.15
C PRO A 121 -6.76 -7.41 7.93
N THR A 122 -6.39 -7.63 6.67
CA THR A 122 -5.02 -7.86 6.21
C THR A 122 -4.53 -6.70 5.33
N LEU A 123 -5.39 -5.73 5.05
CA LEU A 123 -5.10 -4.46 4.43
C LEU A 123 -6.09 -3.41 4.93
N ILE A 124 -5.59 -2.23 5.28
CA ILE A 124 -6.43 -1.07 5.60
C ILE A 124 -6.10 0.07 4.63
N THR A 125 -7.13 0.81 4.17
CA THR A 125 -6.95 2.15 3.60
C THR A 125 -7.66 3.18 4.46
N LEU A 126 -7.04 4.37 4.59
CA LEU A 126 -7.61 5.53 5.28
C LEU A 126 -7.47 6.76 4.38
N GLY A 127 -8.58 7.21 3.80
CA GLY A 127 -8.68 8.41 2.98
C GLY A 127 -9.68 9.39 3.60
N ILE A 128 -9.18 10.35 4.38
CA ILE A 128 -10.01 11.26 5.19
C ILE A 128 -9.31 12.63 5.33
N GLY A 129 -10.09 13.70 5.47
CA GLY A 129 -9.59 15.03 5.81
C GLY A 129 -10.10 16.15 4.93
N ILE A 130 -10.62 15.86 3.73
CA ILE A 130 -11.13 16.91 2.85
C ILE A 130 -12.34 17.65 3.47
N ASN A 131 -13.17 16.94 4.24
CA ASN A 131 -14.28 17.54 4.95
C ASN A 131 -13.80 18.37 6.14
N ASP A 132 -12.75 17.95 6.84
CA ASP A 132 -12.09 18.76 7.88
C ASP A 132 -11.59 20.09 7.30
N VAL A 133 -10.97 20.06 6.11
CA VAL A 133 -10.58 21.28 5.38
C VAL A 133 -11.79 22.14 5.06
N SER A 134 -12.83 21.57 4.48
CA SER A 134 -13.99 22.29 3.95
C SER A 134 -14.88 22.85 5.05
N HIS A 135 -14.99 22.18 6.18
CA HIS A 135 -15.82 22.58 7.32
C HIS A 135 -15.08 23.47 8.33
N GLY A 136 -13.83 23.84 8.06
CA GLY A 136 -13.11 24.76 8.90
C GLY A 136 -12.53 24.17 10.18
N VAL A 137 -12.35 22.84 10.27
CA VAL A 137 -11.69 22.21 11.39
C VAL A 137 -10.26 22.75 11.53
N ALA A 138 -9.83 23.07 12.76
CA ALA A 138 -8.46 23.53 12.99
C ALA A 138 -7.45 22.45 12.63
N PRO A 139 -6.31 22.78 11.96
CA PRO A 139 -5.28 21.79 11.59
C PRO A 139 -4.77 20.97 12.78
N GLU A 140 -4.67 21.58 13.97
CA GLU A 140 -4.25 20.91 15.20
C GLU A 140 -5.29 19.90 15.69
N GLN A 141 -6.58 20.18 15.48
CA GLN A 141 -7.65 19.24 15.84
C GLN A 141 -7.67 18.08 14.87
N PHE A 142 -7.54 18.36 13.58
CA PHE A 142 -7.35 17.32 12.55
C PHE A 142 -6.18 16.39 12.90
N ALA A 143 -5.00 16.97 13.20
CA ALA A 143 -3.81 16.20 13.54
C ALA A 143 -4.03 15.31 14.78
N ARG A 144 -4.65 15.84 15.85
CA ARG A 144 -4.97 15.05 17.04
C ARG A 144 -5.92 13.88 16.72
N ASN A 145 -6.96 14.15 15.94
CA ASN A 145 -7.92 13.11 15.53
C ASN A 145 -7.24 12.04 14.69
N TYR A 146 -6.42 12.47 13.72
CA TYR A 146 -5.72 11.54 12.81
C TYR A 146 -4.73 10.65 13.58
N GLU A 147 -3.93 11.22 14.47
CA GLU A 147 -3.04 10.51 15.38
C GLU A 147 -3.78 9.45 16.21
N GLU A 148 -4.92 9.84 16.79
CA GLU A 148 -5.77 8.94 17.55
C GLU A 148 -6.34 7.80 16.71
N ILE A 149 -6.78 8.09 15.45
CA ILE A 149 -7.27 7.08 14.51
C ILE A 149 -6.18 6.04 14.27
N VAL A 150 -4.98 6.49 13.89
CA VAL A 150 -3.84 5.62 13.58
C VAL A 150 -3.44 4.78 14.79
N THR A 151 -3.33 5.40 15.96
CA THR A 151 -3.00 4.73 17.23
C THR A 151 -4.01 3.62 17.53
N ARG A 152 -5.31 3.89 17.39
CA ARG A 152 -6.36 2.88 17.61
C ARG A 152 -6.37 1.78 16.57
N LEU A 153 -6.07 2.08 15.32
CA LEU A 153 -5.91 1.06 14.28
C LEU A 153 -4.74 0.13 14.61
N LYS A 154 -3.56 0.68 14.84
CA LYS A 154 -2.34 -0.10 15.16
C LYS A 154 -2.45 -0.90 16.45
N SER A 155 -3.25 -0.47 17.41
CA SER A 155 -3.50 -1.23 18.64
C SER A 155 -4.42 -2.45 18.45
N ARG A 156 -5.09 -2.58 17.31
CA ARG A 156 -6.09 -3.63 17.04
C ARG A 156 -5.72 -4.58 15.91
N THR A 157 -4.69 -4.25 15.12
CA THR A 157 -4.27 -5.07 13.98
C THR A 157 -2.85 -4.74 13.54
N ASP A 158 -2.15 -5.75 13.04
CA ASP A 158 -0.84 -5.63 12.38
C ASP A 158 -0.98 -5.43 10.86
N ALA A 159 -2.20 -5.27 10.33
CA ALA A 159 -2.43 -5.06 8.91
C ALA A 159 -1.73 -3.78 8.44
N PRO A 160 -1.06 -3.77 7.29
CA PRO A 160 -0.52 -2.55 6.70
C PRO A 160 -1.63 -1.53 6.47
N ILE A 161 -1.30 -0.26 6.76
CA ILE A 161 -2.23 0.87 6.62
C ILE A 161 -1.72 1.76 5.50
N VAL A 162 -2.46 1.80 4.40
CA VAL A 162 -2.22 2.71 3.29
C VAL A 162 -3.07 3.97 3.51
N VAL A 163 -2.43 5.11 3.56
CA VAL A 163 -3.11 6.41 3.73
C VAL A 163 -2.94 7.25 2.47
N THR A 164 -3.93 8.08 2.16
CA THR A 164 -3.80 9.13 1.15
C THR A 164 -3.71 10.48 1.84
N ASN A 165 -2.83 11.35 1.36
CA ASN A 165 -2.97 12.76 1.70
C ASN A 165 -4.18 13.37 0.98
N ILE A 166 -4.52 14.62 1.32
CA ILE A 166 -5.68 15.31 0.76
C ILE A 166 -5.29 15.86 -0.62
N PRO A 167 -6.02 15.48 -1.70
CA PRO A 167 -5.73 15.96 -3.05
C PRO A 167 -5.91 17.49 -3.16
N ASP A 168 -5.20 18.10 -4.09
CA ASP A 168 -5.39 19.52 -4.40
C ASP A 168 -6.68 19.73 -5.20
N ILE A 169 -7.74 20.04 -4.50
CA ILE A 169 -9.03 20.39 -5.09
C ILE A 169 -9.23 21.89 -5.24
N SER A 170 -8.18 22.70 -5.06
CA SER A 170 -8.32 24.15 -5.11
C SER A 170 -8.88 24.67 -6.44
N THR A 171 -8.61 23.95 -7.53
CA THR A 171 -9.10 24.27 -8.88
C THR A 171 -10.34 23.47 -9.28
N ALA A 172 -10.96 22.73 -8.36
CA ALA A 172 -12.21 22.02 -8.63
C ALA A 172 -13.31 23.00 -9.10
N PRO A 173 -14.16 22.64 -10.09
CA PRO A 173 -15.16 23.54 -10.65
C PRO A 173 -16.07 24.22 -9.62
N ARG A 174 -16.32 23.55 -8.49
CA ARG A 174 -17.14 24.07 -7.39
C ARG A 174 -16.43 25.12 -6.54
N VAL A 175 -15.09 25.21 -6.60
CA VAL A 175 -14.31 26.17 -5.79
C VAL A 175 -14.24 27.50 -6.54
N PRO A 176 -14.73 28.61 -5.96
CA PRO A 176 -14.61 29.93 -6.57
C PRO A 176 -13.14 30.31 -6.77
N VAL A 177 -12.81 30.89 -7.93
CA VAL A 177 -11.43 31.26 -8.31
C VAL A 177 -10.72 32.11 -7.24
N PHE A 178 -11.43 33.05 -6.59
CA PHE A 178 -10.85 33.90 -5.55
C PHE A 178 -10.49 33.14 -4.24
N LEU A 179 -10.88 31.87 -4.11
CA LEU A 179 -10.54 31.02 -2.97
C LEU A 179 -9.44 29.98 -3.29
N HIS A 180 -9.01 29.88 -4.55
CA HIS A 180 -8.04 28.84 -4.96
C HIS A 180 -6.78 28.83 -4.08
N ASP A 181 -6.10 29.99 -3.93
CA ASP A 181 -4.88 30.08 -3.13
C ASP A 181 -5.12 29.77 -1.65
N GLN A 182 -6.25 30.21 -1.11
CA GLN A 182 -6.62 29.94 0.29
C GLN A 182 -6.89 28.45 0.53
N VAL A 183 -7.65 27.81 -0.35
CA VAL A 183 -7.95 26.37 -0.27
C VAL A 183 -6.66 25.56 -0.39
N GLN A 184 -5.82 25.89 -1.39
CA GLN A 184 -4.55 25.22 -1.60
C GLN A 184 -3.63 25.35 -0.38
N ALA A 185 -3.46 26.57 0.15
CA ALA A 185 -2.63 26.80 1.33
C ALA A 185 -3.13 26.01 2.54
N ARG A 186 -4.45 25.96 2.71
CA ARG A 186 -5.06 25.20 3.79
C ARG A 186 -4.82 23.68 3.65
N ILE A 187 -5.01 23.11 2.46
CA ILE A 187 -4.74 21.70 2.19
C ILE A 187 -3.28 21.36 2.49
N ARG A 188 -2.33 22.22 2.11
CA ARG A 188 -0.90 21.99 2.40
C ARG A 188 -0.62 21.87 3.89
N VAL A 189 -1.19 22.75 4.72
CA VAL A 189 -1.01 22.68 6.18
C VAL A 189 -1.54 21.35 6.75
N PHE A 190 -2.67 20.85 6.25
CA PHE A 190 -3.21 19.56 6.67
C PHE A 190 -2.31 18.40 6.22
N ASN A 191 -1.83 18.46 4.99
CA ASN A 191 -0.96 17.43 4.43
C ASN A 191 0.41 17.38 5.12
N GLU A 192 0.96 18.51 5.54
CA GLU A 192 2.17 18.57 6.38
C GLU A 192 1.97 17.81 7.68
N ARG A 193 0.85 18.03 8.39
CA ARG A 193 0.51 17.28 9.61
C ARG A 193 0.32 15.80 9.37
N LEU A 194 -0.35 15.45 8.27
CA LEU A 194 -0.58 14.06 7.89
C LEU A 194 0.75 13.36 7.57
N ALA A 195 1.65 14.01 6.83
CA ALA A 195 2.97 13.44 6.50
C ALA A 195 3.81 13.18 7.75
N GLU A 196 3.83 14.13 8.72
CA GLU A 196 4.50 13.95 10.02
C GLU A 196 3.96 12.73 10.79
N ILE A 197 2.63 12.50 10.74
CA ILE A 197 1.99 11.36 11.39
C ILE A 197 2.32 10.07 10.63
N ALA A 198 2.24 10.09 9.31
CA ALA A 198 2.53 8.93 8.46
C ALA A 198 3.98 8.45 8.66
N GLU A 199 4.95 9.35 8.70
CA GLU A 199 6.35 9.04 8.98
C GLU A 199 6.53 8.44 10.38
N ARG A 200 5.97 9.08 11.41
CA ARG A 200 6.09 8.63 12.81
C ARG A 200 5.52 7.24 13.04
N HIS A 201 4.46 6.90 12.34
CA HIS A 201 3.77 5.63 12.46
C HIS A 201 4.14 4.61 11.36
N GLU A 202 5.11 4.93 10.50
CA GLU A 202 5.54 4.06 9.39
C GLU A 202 4.35 3.63 8.52
N LEU A 203 3.47 4.58 8.16
CA LEU A 203 2.32 4.33 7.29
C LEU A 203 2.75 4.39 5.82
N LEU A 204 2.05 3.62 4.99
CA LEU A 204 2.24 3.66 3.54
C LEU A 204 1.47 4.86 2.96
N LEU A 205 2.16 5.97 2.73
CA LEU A 205 1.56 7.22 2.23
C LEU A 205 1.53 7.26 0.70
N VAL A 206 0.34 7.47 0.14
CA VAL A 206 0.15 7.81 -1.28
C VAL A 206 -0.02 9.32 -1.41
N ASP A 207 0.86 9.95 -2.16
CA ASP A 207 0.81 11.40 -2.42
C ASP A 207 -0.21 11.73 -3.51
N THR A 208 -1.47 11.85 -3.11
CA THR A 208 -2.55 12.28 -4.01
C THR A 208 -2.54 13.79 -4.25
N TYR A 209 -1.87 14.59 -3.42
CA TYR A 209 -1.79 16.03 -3.57
C TYR A 209 -1.00 16.41 -4.81
N ASP A 210 0.26 15.98 -4.93
CA ASP A 210 1.08 16.32 -6.08
C ASP A 210 0.56 15.66 -7.36
N MET A 211 0.10 14.40 -7.27
CA MET A 211 -0.52 13.71 -8.39
C MET A 211 -1.75 14.42 -8.95
N SER A 212 -2.58 15.03 -8.08
CA SER A 212 -3.79 15.73 -8.51
C SER A 212 -3.49 17.08 -9.17
N ARG A 213 -2.48 17.80 -8.71
CA ARG A 213 -2.13 19.15 -9.21
C ARG A 213 -1.81 19.16 -10.70
N GLU A 214 -1.07 18.18 -11.18
CA GLU A 214 -0.67 18.12 -12.59
C GLU A 214 -1.81 17.68 -13.50
N VAL A 215 -2.68 16.82 -13.00
CA VAL A 215 -3.65 16.10 -13.80
C VAL A 215 -5.03 16.75 -13.78
N ILE A 216 -5.50 17.20 -12.62
CA ILE A 216 -6.86 17.75 -12.49
C ILE A 216 -7.08 18.98 -13.39
N ALA A 217 -6.10 19.86 -13.52
CA ALA A 217 -6.22 21.05 -14.38
C ALA A 217 -6.34 20.69 -15.88
N ALA A 218 -5.75 19.58 -16.29
CA ALA A 218 -5.76 19.11 -17.68
C ALA A 218 -6.96 18.20 -18.01
N HIS A 219 -7.65 17.67 -16.98
CA HIS A 219 -8.67 16.62 -17.10
C HIS A 219 -9.97 17.01 -16.38
N PRO A 220 -10.73 18.01 -16.87
CA PRO A 220 -12.00 18.40 -16.25
C PRO A 220 -13.02 17.26 -16.20
N GLU A 221 -12.91 16.26 -17.08
CA GLU A 221 -13.72 15.05 -17.08
C GLU A 221 -13.50 14.17 -15.83
N PHE A 222 -12.47 14.40 -15.06
CA PHE A 222 -12.24 13.69 -13.81
C PHE A 222 -13.16 14.17 -12.67
N PHE A 223 -13.86 15.28 -12.86
CA PHE A 223 -14.93 15.69 -11.95
C PHE A 223 -16.28 15.17 -12.39
N SER A 224 -17.08 14.78 -11.44
CA SER A 224 -18.50 14.51 -11.66
C SER A 224 -19.28 15.80 -11.93
N PRO A 225 -20.53 15.73 -12.37
CA PRO A 225 -21.35 16.91 -12.64
C PRO A 225 -21.53 17.86 -11.44
N ASP A 226 -21.25 17.41 -10.20
CA ASP A 226 -21.32 18.27 -9.02
C ASP A 226 -20.11 19.21 -8.88
N GLY A 227 -19.09 19.02 -9.72
CA GLY A 227 -17.89 19.85 -9.79
C GLY A 227 -16.97 19.73 -8.57
N PHE A 228 -17.12 18.67 -7.78
CA PHE A 228 -16.36 18.44 -6.55
C PHE A 228 -15.85 17.01 -6.42
N HIS A 229 -16.76 16.03 -6.49
CA HIS A 229 -16.38 14.62 -6.41
C HIS A 229 -15.80 14.12 -7.74
N PRO A 230 -14.92 13.11 -7.70
CA PRO A 230 -14.45 12.48 -8.92
C PRO A 230 -15.57 11.81 -9.73
N SER A 231 -15.42 11.81 -11.04
CA SER A 231 -16.21 10.98 -11.97
C SER A 231 -15.76 9.51 -11.92
N ASP A 232 -16.34 8.67 -12.76
CA ASP A 232 -15.87 7.29 -12.95
C ASP A 232 -14.41 7.26 -13.42
N GLU A 233 -14.03 8.14 -14.35
CA GLU A 233 -12.66 8.28 -14.86
C GLU A 233 -11.71 8.81 -13.77
N GLY A 234 -12.15 9.78 -12.97
CA GLY A 234 -11.39 10.33 -11.86
C GLY A 234 -11.08 9.29 -10.78
N TYR A 235 -12.06 8.46 -10.39
CA TYR A 235 -11.83 7.38 -9.44
C TYR A 235 -10.97 6.24 -10.01
N GLU A 236 -11.08 5.94 -11.31
CA GLU A 236 -10.20 4.96 -11.95
C GLU A 236 -8.75 5.44 -11.92
N TYR A 237 -8.53 6.73 -12.23
CA TYR A 237 -7.22 7.35 -12.11
C TYR A 237 -6.70 7.28 -10.67
N TRP A 238 -7.51 7.65 -9.67
CA TRP A 238 -7.15 7.60 -8.26
C TRP A 238 -6.73 6.18 -7.82
N ALA A 239 -7.55 5.19 -8.12
CA ALA A 239 -7.23 3.80 -7.80
C ALA A 239 -5.95 3.31 -8.52
N LYS A 240 -5.71 3.74 -9.77
CA LYS A 240 -4.48 3.46 -10.51
C LYS A 240 -3.25 4.03 -9.78
N MET A 241 -3.36 5.25 -9.25
CA MET A 241 -2.25 5.89 -8.53
C MET A 241 -1.98 5.23 -7.16
N MET A 242 -3.00 4.76 -6.46
CA MET A 242 -2.85 4.03 -5.20
C MET A 242 -2.32 2.60 -5.40
N TRP A 243 -2.53 2.02 -6.57
CA TRP A 243 -2.29 0.60 -6.81
C TRP A 243 -0.87 0.12 -6.51
N PRO A 244 0.22 0.82 -6.88
CA PRO A 244 1.58 0.39 -6.55
C PRO A 244 1.80 0.20 -5.03
N THR A 245 1.36 1.16 -4.22
CA THR A 245 1.47 1.09 -2.76
C THR A 245 0.58 -0.01 -2.17
N VAL A 246 -0.62 -0.21 -2.74
CA VAL A 246 -1.51 -1.31 -2.33
C VAL A 246 -0.93 -2.66 -2.69
N LYS A 247 -0.28 -2.82 -3.86
CA LYS A 247 0.44 -4.04 -4.24
C LYS A 247 1.53 -4.37 -3.24
N GLU A 248 2.37 -3.39 -2.90
CA GLU A 248 3.41 -3.52 -1.88
C GLU A 248 2.80 -3.99 -0.55
N ALA A 249 1.73 -3.32 -0.10
CA ALA A 249 1.05 -3.63 1.17
C ALA A 249 0.51 -5.07 1.26
N ILE A 250 0.12 -5.67 0.13
CA ILE A 250 -0.37 -7.05 0.08
C ILE A 250 0.72 -8.07 -0.32
N GLY A 251 1.98 -7.64 -0.42
CA GLY A 251 3.11 -8.49 -0.79
C GLY A 251 3.06 -9.00 -2.23
N GLU A 252 2.56 -8.18 -3.17
CA GLU A 252 2.62 -8.43 -4.61
C GLU A 252 3.78 -7.65 -5.24
N GLU A 253 4.55 -8.29 -6.13
CA GLU A 253 5.63 -7.66 -6.90
C GLU A 253 5.14 -6.99 -8.20
#